data_957609c5aa7c73e4a9dc13b58c4366de
#
_entry.id   957609c5aa7c73e4a9dc13b58c4366de
#
_cell.length_a   1.000
_cell.length_b   1.000
_cell.length_c   1.000
_cell.angle_alpha   90.00
_cell.angle_beta   90.00
_cell.angle_gamma   90.00
#
_symmetry.space_group_name_H-M   'P 1'
#
loop_
_entity.id
_entity.type
_entity.pdbx_description
1 polymer ?
#
loop_
_entity_poly.entity_id
_entity_poly.type
_entity_poly.pdbx_seq_one_letter_code
_entity_poly.pdbx_strand_id
1 'polypeptide(L)'
;MANLRFPYEFRVEKIIDHTLEIRELYVKLINAEEFNFKAGQFTMLHVPVEGAAKAALRAYSIASTDAKKDGFKLIFKFVEKGVASQFVWALKGDEVLTMTGPFGKVFFQEPPTEQIVFLNTGSGISQHFSFLESRMHQYPHLHYKLYFGLRREKDIYYESELRRLQKSLPHFEYYYVLSRSSDTWPGKKGYVQHFLNETDYKNKPTTFYLCGNGAMIKESKHQLLEIDGLDKSRVWAEAFD
;
A
#
# COMPACT_ATOMS: atom_id res chain seq x y z
N MET A 1 3.46 -22.69 15.13
CA MET A 1 2.85 -22.55 13.79
C MET A 1 1.49 -21.91 14.01
N ALA A 2 1.33 -20.64 13.70
CA ALA A 2 0.05 -19.95 13.83
C ALA A 2 -0.96 -20.60 12.88
N ASN A 3 -2.12 -20.91 13.41
CA ASN A 3 -3.21 -21.59 12.71
C ASN A 3 -3.79 -20.62 11.67
N LEU A 4 -3.25 -20.60 10.46
CA LEU A 4 -3.59 -19.72 9.31
C LEU A 4 -5.07 -19.77 8.86
N ARG A 5 -5.92 -20.50 9.57
CA ARG A 5 -7.31 -20.76 9.21
C ARG A 5 -8.34 -20.18 10.18
N PHE A 6 -7.90 -19.53 11.26
CA PHE A 6 -8.87 -18.96 12.20
C PHE A 6 -9.31 -17.60 11.68
N PRO A 7 -10.61 -17.33 11.49
CA PRO A 7 -11.07 -16.00 11.16
C PRO A 7 -10.92 -15.08 12.37
N TYR A 8 -10.26 -13.95 12.16
CA TYR A 8 -10.20 -12.89 13.14
C TYR A 8 -11.39 -11.96 12.96
N GLU A 9 -11.88 -11.41 14.06
CA GLU A 9 -12.93 -10.41 14.08
C GLU A 9 -12.35 -9.06 14.46
N PHE A 10 -12.68 -8.06 13.65
CA PHE A 10 -12.22 -6.69 13.86
C PHE A 10 -13.41 -5.75 13.87
N ARG A 11 -13.47 -4.87 14.86
CA ARG A 11 -14.44 -3.78 14.90
C ARG A 11 -13.92 -2.59 14.13
N VAL A 12 -14.78 -1.97 13.33
CA VAL A 12 -14.47 -0.70 12.67
C VAL A 12 -14.51 0.41 13.72
N GLU A 13 -13.35 1.01 14.03
CA GLU A 13 -13.25 2.11 15.00
C GLU A 13 -13.37 3.49 14.34
N LYS A 14 -12.91 3.60 13.09
CA LYS A 14 -12.92 4.88 12.38
C LYS A 14 -12.98 4.65 10.87
N ILE A 15 -13.75 5.50 10.21
CA ILE A 15 -13.87 5.59 8.75
C ILE A 15 -13.38 6.97 8.34
N ILE A 16 -12.51 7.02 7.32
CA ILE A 16 -12.06 8.28 6.70
C ILE A 16 -12.26 8.17 5.20
N ASP A 17 -13.08 9.05 4.64
CA ASP A 17 -13.20 9.23 3.20
C ASP A 17 -12.18 10.28 2.75
N HIS A 18 -11.08 9.81 2.17
CA HIS A 18 -10.04 10.69 1.63
C HIS A 18 -10.48 11.36 0.33
N THR A 19 -11.17 10.60 -0.51
CA THR A 19 -11.79 11.08 -1.75
C THR A 19 -13.12 10.32 -1.96
N LEU A 20 -13.86 10.65 -3.01
CA LEU A 20 -15.07 9.90 -3.37
C LEU A 20 -14.80 8.41 -3.67
N GLU A 21 -13.56 8.08 -4.06
CA GLU A 21 -13.17 6.72 -4.45
C GLU A 21 -12.21 6.05 -3.44
N ILE A 22 -11.72 6.76 -2.41
CA ILE A 22 -10.74 6.23 -1.46
C ILE A 22 -11.28 6.36 -0.04
N ARG A 23 -11.46 5.22 0.60
CA ARG A 23 -11.88 5.08 2.00
C ARG A 23 -10.81 4.34 2.81
N GLU A 24 -10.51 4.85 3.98
CA GLU A 24 -9.64 4.20 4.96
C GLU A 24 -10.46 3.75 6.16
N LEU A 25 -10.23 2.51 6.59
CA LEU A 25 -10.80 1.96 7.82
C LEU A 25 -9.69 1.73 8.84
N TYR A 26 -9.93 2.18 10.08
CA TYR A 26 -9.20 1.73 11.26
C TYR A 26 -9.99 0.61 11.89
N VAL A 27 -9.36 -0.54 12.08
CA VAL A 27 -10.00 -1.72 12.64
C VAL A 27 -9.26 -2.21 13.88
N LYS A 28 -9.99 -2.64 14.90
CA LYS A 28 -9.48 -3.16 16.16
C LYS A 28 -9.88 -4.62 16.32
N LEU A 29 -8.90 -5.44 16.68
CA LEU A 29 -9.10 -6.85 16.96
C LEU A 29 -9.98 -7.05 18.21
N ILE A 30 -10.97 -7.96 18.16
CA ILE A 30 -11.92 -8.18 19.26
C ILE A 30 -12.05 -9.62 19.74
N ASN A 31 -11.57 -10.60 18.99
CA ASN A 31 -11.69 -12.02 19.33
C ASN A 31 -10.34 -12.73 19.59
N ALA A 32 -9.25 -11.98 19.67
CA ALA A 32 -7.91 -12.45 20.04
C ALA A 32 -7.11 -11.34 20.72
N GLU A 33 -6.01 -11.69 21.38
CA GLU A 33 -5.13 -10.70 22.02
C GLU A 33 -4.26 -9.98 21.01
N GLU A 34 -3.75 -10.70 19.99
CA GLU A 34 -2.84 -10.15 19.00
C GLU A 34 -3.13 -10.67 17.58
N PHE A 35 -2.97 -9.79 16.63
CA PHE A 35 -2.85 -10.11 15.20
C PHE A 35 -1.42 -9.83 14.74
N ASN A 36 -0.60 -10.86 14.71
CA ASN A 36 0.82 -10.74 14.40
C ASN A 36 1.06 -10.73 12.89
N PHE A 37 1.38 -9.57 12.34
CA PHE A 37 1.77 -9.39 10.95
C PHE A 37 3.15 -8.71 10.83
N LYS A 38 3.75 -8.81 9.64
CA LYS A 38 4.94 -8.07 9.24
C LYS A 38 4.55 -7.01 8.23
N ALA A 39 5.22 -5.86 8.26
CA ALA A 39 5.03 -4.82 7.26
C ALA A 39 5.14 -5.40 5.84
N GLY A 40 4.21 -4.99 4.97
CA GLY A 40 4.08 -5.50 3.61
C GLY A 40 3.08 -6.62 3.41
N GLN A 41 2.54 -7.21 4.49
CA GLN A 41 1.51 -8.24 4.42
C GLN A 41 0.10 -7.69 4.21
N PHE A 42 -0.79 -8.57 3.79
CA PHE A 42 -2.20 -8.29 3.56
C PHE A 42 -3.11 -9.25 4.34
N THR A 43 -4.36 -8.91 4.44
CA THR A 43 -5.44 -9.74 4.99
C THR A 43 -6.50 -9.99 3.94
N MET A 44 -7.25 -11.10 4.10
CA MET A 44 -8.41 -11.42 3.27
C MET A 44 -9.68 -11.01 4.02
N LEU A 45 -10.35 -9.98 3.54
CA LEU A 45 -11.67 -9.58 4.02
C LEU A 45 -12.73 -10.55 3.52
N HIS A 46 -13.55 -11.05 4.43
CA HIS A 46 -14.72 -11.89 4.13
C HIS A 46 -15.93 -10.97 3.89
N VAL A 47 -16.28 -10.79 2.63
CA VAL A 47 -17.39 -9.93 2.23
C VAL A 47 -18.66 -10.77 2.13
N PRO A 48 -19.68 -10.52 2.95
CA PRO A 48 -20.98 -11.20 2.81
C PRO A 48 -21.59 -10.93 1.43
N VAL A 49 -22.12 -11.95 0.81
CA VAL A 49 -22.81 -11.85 -0.49
C VAL A 49 -24.22 -12.41 -0.32
N GLU A 50 -25.21 -11.58 -0.58
CA GLU A 50 -26.62 -11.97 -0.46
C GLU A 50 -26.93 -13.19 -1.31
N GLY A 51 -27.61 -14.17 -0.73
CA GLY A 51 -27.98 -15.43 -1.41
C GLY A 51 -26.83 -16.43 -1.62
N ALA A 52 -25.58 -16.10 -1.26
CA ALA A 52 -24.45 -17.00 -1.38
C ALA A 52 -24.16 -17.74 -0.06
N ALA A 53 -23.86 -19.03 -0.13
CA ALA A 53 -23.50 -19.83 1.04
C ALA A 53 -22.12 -19.50 1.62
N LYS A 54 -21.26 -18.78 0.87
CA LYS A 54 -19.91 -18.39 1.27
C LYS A 54 -19.66 -16.91 0.98
N ALA A 55 -18.91 -16.27 1.87
CA ALA A 55 -18.41 -14.93 1.67
C ALA A 55 -17.42 -14.85 0.49
N ALA A 56 -17.43 -13.73 -0.22
CA ALA A 56 -16.40 -13.42 -1.19
C ALA A 56 -15.14 -12.94 -0.47
N LEU A 57 -13.99 -13.51 -0.80
CA LEU A 57 -12.71 -13.15 -0.20
C LEU A 57 -12.02 -12.07 -1.05
N ARG A 58 -11.56 -10.99 -0.42
CA ARG A 58 -10.83 -9.91 -1.09
C ARG A 58 -9.59 -9.52 -0.30
N ALA A 59 -8.46 -9.46 -0.99
CA ALA A 59 -7.17 -9.12 -0.40
C ALA A 59 -7.04 -7.60 -0.21
N TYR A 60 -6.55 -7.20 0.98
CA TYR A 60 -6.24 -5.81 1.29
C TYR A 60 -4.93 -5.72 2.06
N SER A 61 -3.97 -4.98 1.52
CA SER A 61 -2.69 -4.75 2.18
C SER A 61 -2.87 -3.93 3.44
N ILE A 62 -2.20 -4.34 4.51
CA ILE A 62 -2.22 -3.64 5.79
C ILE A 62 -1.41 -2.34 5.65
N ALA A 63 -2.02 -1.21 5.99
CA ALA A 63 -1.43 0.13 5.85
C ALA A 63 -0.92 0.71 7.18
N SER A 64 -0.57 -0.15 8.13
CA SER A 64 -0.10 0.24 9.47
C SER A 64 1.29 -0.31 9.75
N THR A 65 1.93 0.27 10.78
CA THR A 65 3.12 -0.31 11.39
C THR A 65 2.85 -1.70 11.94
N ASP A 66 3.80 -2.61 11.78
CA ASP A 66 3.77 -3.96 12.34
C ASP A 66 4.09 -4.03 13.84
N ALA A 67 4.39 -2.90 14.46
CA ALA A 67 4.52 -2.77 15.91
C ALA A 67 3.16 -2.83 16.63
N LYS A 68 2.07 -2.40 15.95
CA LYS A 68 0.71 -2.43 16.51
C LYS A 68 0.08 -3.80 16.27
N LYS A 69 -0.36 -4.50 17.33
CA LYS A 69 -0.88 -5.87 17.30
C LYS A 69 -2.40 -5.97 17.53
N ASP A 70 -3.00 -4.93 18.05
CA ASP A 70 -4.42 -4.89 18.43
C ASP A 70 -5.34 -4.34 17.32
N GLY A 71 -4.76 -3.97 16.17
CA GLY A 71 -5.52 -3.44 15.04
C GLY A 71 -4.63 -2.79 13.97
N PHE A 72 -5.24 -2.37 12.89
CA PHE A 72 -4.52 -1.79 11.75
C PHE A 72 -5.43 -0.92 10.87
N LYS A 73 -4.82 -0.31 9.84
CA LYS A 73 -5.52 0.45 8.80
C LYS A 73 -5.61 -0.38 7.52
N LEU A 74 -6.72 -0.23 6.81
CA LEU A 74 -6.92 -0.72 5.45
C LEU A 74 -7.39 0.42 4.56
N ILE A 75 -6.88 0.47 3.32
CA ILE A 75 -7.27 1.46 2.32
C ILE A 75 -8.04 0.76 1.21
N PHE A 76 -9.23 1.25 0.95
CA PHE A 76 -10.13 0.72 -0.05
C PHE A 76 -10.26 1.70 -1.20
N LYS A 77 -10.21 1.18 -2.42
CA LYS A 77 -10.60 1.93 -3.60
C LYS A 77 -11.97 1.46 -4.07
N PHE A 78 -12.84 2.42 -4.35
CA PHE A 78 -14.15 2.12 -4.92
C PHE A 78 -14.01 1.54 -6.33
N VAL A 79 -14.66 0.41 -6.53
CA VAL A 79 -14.81 -0.26 -7.83
C VAL A 79 -16.29 -0.39 -8.09
N GLU A 80 -16.78 0.23 -9.19
CA GLU A 80 -18.17 0.12 -9.61
C GLU A 80 -18.56 -1.35 -9.75
N LYS A 81 -19.71 -1.74 -9.19
CA LYS A 81 -20.20 -3.14 -9.11
C LYS A 81 -19.32 -4.11 -8.34
N GLY A 82 -18.25 -3.64 -7.67
CA GLY A 82 -17.41 -4.48 -6.81
C GLY A 82 -18.12 -4.81 -5.49
N VAL A 83 -18.30 -6.10 -5.18
CA VAL A 83 -19.01 -6.54 -3.96
C VAL A 83 -18.35 -5.99 -2.69
N ALA A 84 -17.03 -5.93 -2.63
CA ALA A 84 -16.33 -5.36 -1.49
C ALA A 84 -16.50 -3.84 -1.39
N SER A 85 -16.53 -3.14 -2.53
CA SER A 85 -16.76 -1.70 -2.54
C SER A 85 -18.16 -1.36 -2.00
N GLN A 86 -19.18 -2.06 -2.47
CA GLN A 86 -20.56 -1.86 -1.98
C GLN A 86 -20.65 -2.15 -0.48
N PHE A 87 -20.07 -3.26 -0.03
CA PHE A 87 -20.04 -3.62 1.39
C PHE A 87 -19.32 -2.55 2.23
N VAL A 88 -18.09 -2.16 1.86
CA VAL A 88 -17.28 -1.21 2.62
C VAL A 88 -17.88 0.19 2.63
N TRP A 89 -18.51 0.62 1.52
CA TRP A 89 -19.18 1.95 1.47
C TRP A 89 -20.50 1.99 2.22
N ALA A 90 -21.10 0.84 2.55
CA ALA A 90 -22.28 0.76 3.40
C ALA A 90 -21.95 0.85 4.91
N LEU A 91 -20.70 0.66 5.32
CA LEU A 91 -20.27 0.73 6.72
C LEU A 91 -20.44 2.15 7.27
N LYS A 92 -20.84 2.24 8.54
CA LYS A 92 -21.08 3.50 9.27
C LYS A 92 -20.19 3.68 10.50
N GLY A 93 -19.48 2.61 10.91
CA GLY A 93 -18.69 2.51 12.13
C GLY A 93 -19.30 1.49 13.11
N ASP A 94 -18.45 0.93 13.96
CA ASP A 94 -18.79 -0.12 14.94
C ASP A 94 -19.15 -1.52 14.36
N GLU A 95 -19.22 -1.69 13.04
CA GLU A 95 -19.45 -3.00 12.45
C GLU A 95 -18.27 -3.94 12.67
N VAL A 96 -18.59 -5.24 12.78
CA VAL A 96 -17.59 -6.29 12.91
C VAL A 96 -17.27 -6.87 11.54
N LEU A 97 -16.00 -6.84 11.17
CA LEU A 97 -15.47 -7.40 9.95
C LEU A 97 -14.75 -8.71 10.25
N THR A 98 -15.01 -9.74 9.45
CA THR A 98 -14.28 -11.01 9.53
C THR A 98 -13.15 -11.02 8.53
N MET A 99 -11.93 -11.36 8.98
CA MET A 99 -10.75 -11.42 8.14
C MET A 99 -9.89 -12.65 8.46
N THR A 100 -9.16 -13.12 7.45
CA THR A 100 -8.13 -14.16 7.62
C THR A 100 -6.78 -13.63 7.19
N GLY A 101 -5.70 -14.12 7.79
CA GLY A 101 -4.35 -13.67 7.51
C GLY A 101 -3.42 -13.81 8.73
N PRO A 102 -2.25 -13.15 8.68
CA PRO A 102 -1.74 -12.36 7.56
C PRO A 102 -1.19 -13.23 6.42
N PHE A 103 -1.20 -12.68 5.20
CA PHE A 103 -0.66 -13.29 4.00
C PHE A 103 0.36 -12.36 3.33
N GLY A 104 1.05 -12.87 2.30
CA GLY A 104 2.03 -12.10 1.54
C GLY A 104 3.47 -12.45 1.89
N LYS A 105 4.35 -12.23 0.90
CA LYS A 105 5.79 -12.55 0.98
C LYS A 105 6.68 -11.38 0.58
N VAL A 106 6.10 -10.22 0.33
CA VAL A 106 6.86 -9.00 0.04
C VAL A 106 7.15 -8.32 1.37
N PHE A 107 8.41 -8.40 1.81
CA PHE A 107 8.89 -7.82 3.06
C PHE A 107 9.93 -6.76 2.77
N PHE A 108 10.12 -5.84 3.72
CA PHE A 108 11.25 -4.94 3.68
C PHE A 108 12.55 -5.75 3.80
N GLN A 109 13.47 -5.54 2.85
CA GLN A 109 14.71 -6.29 2.80
C GLN A 109 15.70 -5.80 3.85
N GLU A 110 16.31 -6.72 4.58
CA GLU A 110 17.30 -6.46 5.62
C GLU A 110 18.54 -7.32 5.38
N PRO A 111 19.75 -6.73 5.37
CA PRO A 111 20.03 -5.31 5.49
C PRO A 111 19.53 -4.52 4.26
N PRO A 112 19.02 -3.29 4.45
CA PRO A 112 18.54 -2.48 3.35
C PRO A 112 19.70 -1.94 2.50
N THR A 113 19.41 -1.62 1.24
CA THR A 113 20.32 -0.85 0.36
C THR A 113 20.32 0.63 0.74
N GLU A 114 21.28 1.40 0.23
CA GLU A 114 21.42 2.85 0.51
C GLU A 114 20.18 3.65 0.11
N GLN A 115 19.48 3.20 -0.92
CA GLN A 115 18.27 3.84 -1.43
C GLN A 115 17.11 2.86 -1.54
N ILE A 116 15.95 3.31 -1.13
CA ILE A 116 14.68 2.59 -1.26
C ILE A 116 13.75 3.41 -2.14
N VAL A 117 13.25 2.79 -3.20
CA VAL A 117 12.33 3.43 -4.14
C VAL A 117 10.99 2.70 -4.12
N PHE A 118 9.93 3.45 -3.84
CA PHE A 118 8.57 2.98 -3.85
C PHE A 118 7.85 3.53 -5.11
N LEU A 119 7.35 2.64 -5.95
CA LEU A 119 6.43 2.99 -7.03
C LEU A 119 5.07 2.37 -6.73
N ASN A 120 4.06 3.19 -6.54
CA ASN A 120 2.70 2.69 -6.33
C ASN A 120 1.66 3.43 -7.17
N THR A 121 0.52 2.77 -7.37
CA THR A 121 -0.65 3.36 -7.99
C THR A 121 -1.90 3.12 -7.13
N GLY A 122 -2.74 4.15 -7.01
CA GLY A 122 -3.99 4.06 -6.25
C GLY A 122 -3.79 3.53 -4.83
N SER A 123 -4.59 2.55 -4.42
CA SER A 123 -4.50 1.94 -3.08
C SER A 123 -3.24 1.11 -2.82
N GLY A 124 -2.36 0.92 -3.81
CA GLY A 124 -1.05 0.28 -3.60
C GLY A 124 -0.13 1.00 -2.60
N ILE A 125 -0.43 2.26 -2.28
CA ILE A 125 0.23 2.99 -1.18
C ILE A 125 0.11 2.26 0.17
N SER A 126 -0.91 1.43 0.39
CA SER A 126 -1.14 0.70 1.66
C SER A 126 0.09 -0.09 2.08
N GLN A 127 0.64 -0.91 1.20
CA GLN A 127 1.82 -1.72 1.47
C GLN A 127 3.05 -0.85 1.76
N HIS A 128 3.26 0.19 0.94
CA HIS A 128 4.39 1.09 1.10
C HIS A 128 4.28 1.91 2.38
N PHE A 129 3.07 2.32 2.75
CA PHE A 129 2.83 3.05 4.00
C PHE A 129 3.15 2.20 5.22
N SER A 130 2.84 0.89 5.17
CA SER A 130 3.25 -0.06 6.21
C SER A 130 4.79 -0.12 6.36
N PHE A 131 5.56 -0.16 5.27
CA PHE A 131 7.02 -0.09 5.31
C PHE A 131 7.52 1.23 5.89
N LEU A 132 6.98 2.34 5.40
CA LEU A 132 7.35 3.68 5.85
C LEU A 132 7.13 3.84 7.36
N GLU A 133 5.94 3.49 7.88
CA GLU A 133 5.65 3.56 9.32
C GLU A 133 6.46 2.57 10.17
N SER A 134 6.85 1.42 9.60
CA SER A 134 7.53 0.37 10.37
C SER A 134 9.06 0.49 10.37
N ARG A 135 9.67 0.99 9.29
CA ARG A 135 11.13 0.86 9.06
C ARG A 135 11.88 2.17 8.94
N MET A 136 11.24 3.28 8.55
CA MET A 136 11.97 4.53 8.31
C MET A 136 12.70 5.06 9.55
N HIS A 137 12.11 4.91 10.74
CA HIS A 137 12.76 5.32 11.99
C HIS A 137 13.93 4.42 12.40
N GLN A 138 13.97 3.19 11.90
CA GLN A 138 15.11 2.27 12.14
C GLN A 138 16.29 2.60 11.22
N TYR A 139 16.00 3.13 10.03
CA TYR A 139 16.98 3.46 9.00
C TYR A 139 16.85 4.91 8.51
N PRO A 140 16.97 5.92 9.40
CA PRO A 140 16.73 7.33 9.04
C PRO A 140 17.78 7.93 8.09
N HIS A 141 18.92 7.27 7.94
CA HIS A 141 20.04 7.68 7.08
C HIS A 141 19.88 7.26 5.61
N LEU A 142 18.94 6.37 5.30
CA LEU A 142 18.70 5.92 3.94
C LEU A 142 17.95 6.98 3.11
N HIS A 143 18.16 6.93 1.81
CA HIS A 143 17.39 7.73 0.87
C HIS A 143 16.09 7.02 0.48
N TYR A 144 14.96 7.66 0.73
CA TYR A 144 13.64 7.13 0.37
C TYR A 144 13.00 7.99 -0.71
N LYS A 145 12.58 7.38 -1.81
CA LYS A 145 11.80 8.05 -2.85
C LYS A 145 10.47 7.34 -3.06
N LEU A 146 9.38 8.09 -3.01
CA LEU A 146 8.03 7.58 -3.24
C LEU A 146 7.43 8.26 -4.47
N TYR A 147 7.10 7.49 -5.50
CA TYR A 147 6.32 7.94 -6.65
C TYR A 147 4.90 7.41 -6.53
N PHE A 148 3.96 8.32 -6.25
CA PHE A 148 2.56 7.99 -6.01
C PHE A 148 1.71 8.31 -7.24
N GLY A 149 1.38 7.28 -8.01
CA GLY A 149 0.60 7.38 -9.25
C GLY A 149 -0.90 7.48 -8.98
N LEU A 150 -1.51 8.57 -9.46
CA LEU A 150 -2.94 8.82 -9.41
C LEU A 150 -3.43 9.29 -10.77
N ARG A 151 -4.75 9.50 -10.91
CA ARG A 151 -5.30 9.95 -12.19
C ARG A 151 -5.31 11.47 -12.31
N ARG A 152 -5.93 12.17 -11.36
CA ARG A 152 -6.19 13.60 -11.39
C ARG A 152 -5.90 14.24 -10.03
N GLU A 153 -5.86 15.55 -9.97
CA GLU A 153 -5.64 16.33 -8.74
C GLU A 153 -6.65 16.00 -7.64
N LYS A 154 -7.91 15.80 -7.99
CA LYS A 154 -8.98 15.43 -7.04
C LYS A 154 -8.81 14.05 -6.40
N ASP A 155 -7.94 13.23 -6.96
CA ASP A 155 -7.66 11.87 -6.48
C ASP A 155 -6.48 11.86 -5.48
N ILE A 156 -5.86 13.01 -5.23
CA ILE A 156 -4.73 13.15 -4.30
C ILE A 156 -5.23 12.94 -2.87
N TYR A 157 -4.52 12.09 -2.13
CA TYR A 157 -4.75 11.84 -0.72
C TYR A 157 -3.44 11.54 0.01
N TYR A 158 -3.45 11.45 1.33
CA TYR A 158 -2.28 11.28 2.21
C TYR A 158 -1.27 12.44 2.14
N GLU A 159 -1.70 13.62 1.73
CA GLU A 159 -0.79 14.76 1.64
C GLU A 159 -0.24 15.18 3.01
N SER A 160 -1.08 15.21 4.04
CA SER A 160 -0.67 15.55 5.42
C SER A 160 0.27 14.50 6.01
N GLU A 161 0.01 13.23 5.77
CA GLU A 161 0.81 12.09 6.24
C GLU A 161 2.20 12.11 5.58
N LEU A 162 2.26 12.27 4.26
CA LEU A 162 3.51 12.31 3.52
C LEU A 162 4.35 13.55 3.86
N ARG A 163 3.72 14.72 4.04
CA ARG A 163 4.39 15.93 4.54
C ARG A 163 4.96 15.74 5.94
N ARG A 164 4.24 15.06 6.84
CA ARG A 164 4.73 14.75 8.19
C ARG A 164 5.96 13.86 8.11
N LEU A 165 5.93 12.80 7.30
CA LEU A 165 7.08 11.93 7.07
C LEU A 165 8.28 12.69 6.51
N GLN A 166 8.07 13.55 5.51
CA GLN A 166 9.13 14.38 4.93
C GLN A 166 9.79 15.34 5.94
N LYS A 167 9.00 15.88 6.87
CA LYS A 167 9.54 16.74 7.94
C LYS A 167 10.36 15.95 8.98
N SER A 168 10.02 14.68 9.23
CA SER A 168 10.70 13.85 10.23
C SER A 168 11.93 13.11 9.68
N LEU A 169 12.07 13.05 8.35
CA LEU A 169 13.08 12.25 7.67
C LEU A 169 13.79 13.08 6.59
N PRO A 170 15.04 13.49 6.83
CA PRO A 170 15.73 14.44 5.97
C PRO A 170 15.97 13.93 4.54
N HIS A 171 15.95 12.62 4.34
CA HIS A 171 16.20 11.98 3.05
C HIS A 171 14.96 11.29 2.47
N PHE A 172 13.75 11.72 2.86
CA PHE A 172 12.51 11.25 2.26
C PHE A 172 11.95 12.27 1.27
N GLU A 173 11.81 11.82 0.04
CA GLU A 173 11.19 12.57 -1.05
C GLU A 173 9.94 11.84 -1.55
N TYR A 174 8.87 12.57 -1.83
CA TYR A 174 7.69 11.99 -2.45
C TYR A 174 7.18 12.87 -3.59
N TYR A 175 6.59 12.20 -4.59
CA TYR A 175 6.08 12.83 -5.79
C TYR A 175 4.73 12.24 -6.16
N TYR A 176 3.72 13.09 -6.29
CA TYR A 176 2.49 12.71 -6.98
C TYR A 176 2.72 12.74 -8.47
N VAL A 177 2.37 11.64 -9.15
CA VAL A 177 2.47 11.49 -10.59
C VAL A 177 1.07 11.32 -11.16
N LEU A 178 0.59 12.29 -11.93
CA LEU A 178 -0.77 12.30 -12.43
C LEU A 178 -0.84 11.92 -13.91
N SER A 179 -1.58 10.83 -14.21
CA SER A 179 -1.71 10.34 -15.60
C SER A 179 -2.74 11.10 -16.44
N ARG A 180 -3.61 11.90 -15.80
CA ARG A 180 -4.67 12.71 -16.42
C ARG A 180 -4.79 14.07 -15.72
N SER A 181 -3.66 14.68 -15.43
CA SER A 181 -3.61 16.01 -14.79
C SER A 181 -4.13 17.10 -15.71
N SER A 182 -4.51 18.23 -15.12
CA SER A 182 -4.72 19.47 -15.86
C SER A 182 -3.40 19.99 -16.44
N ASP A 183 -3.51 20.94 -17.37
CA ASP A 183 -2.32 21.60 -17.94
C ASP A 183 -1.59 22.45 -16.90
N THR A 184 -2.31 22.95 -15.90
CA THR A 184 -1.79 23.78 -14.81
C THR A 184 -1.16 22.99 -13.66
N TRP A 185 -1.21 21.65 -13.69
CA TRP A 185 -0.57 20.82 -12.66
C TRP A 185 0.94 21.04 -12.62
N PRO A 186 1.53 21.52 -11.50
CA PRO A 186 2.96 21.83 -11.41
C PRO A 186 3.84 20.59 -11.15
N GLY A 187 3.23 19.46 -10.79
CA GLY A 187 3.95 18.22 -10.45
C GLY A 187 4.23 17.32 -11.66
N LYS A 188 4.59 16.09 -11.38
CA LYS A 188 4.92 15.10 -12.41
C LYS A 188 3.68 14.64 -13.18
N LYS A 189 3.79 14.58 -14.52
CA LYS A 189 2.71 14.17 -15.43
C LYS A 189 3.07 12.83 -16.09
N GLY A 190 2.12 11.91 -16.19
CA GLY A 190 2.29 10.60 -16.82
C GLY A 190 2.21 9.44 -15.84
N TYR A 191 3.05 8.43 -16.00
CA TYR A 191 3.05 7.20 -15.22
C TYR A 191 4.33 7.09 -14.38
N VAL A 192 4.22 6.50 -13.18
CA VAL A 192 5.32 6.43 -12.20
C VAL A 192 6.57 5.73 -12.74
N GLN A 193 6.41 4.71 -13.60
CA GLN A 193 7.53 3.98 -14.18
C GLN A 193 8.38 4.82 -15.16
N HIS A 194 7.86 5.92 -15.68
CA HIS A 194 8.63 6.81 -16.56
C HIS A 194 9.68 7.66 -15.79
N PHE A 195 9.61 7.65 -14.45
CA PHE A 195 10.51 8.40 -13.58
C PHE A 195 11.61 7.55 -12.94
N LEU A 196 11.77 6.30 -13.36
CA LEU A 196 12.80 5.40 -12.86
C LEU A 196 14.21 6.01 -13.01
N ASN A 197 14.52 6.62 -14.14
CA ASN A 197 15.82 7.23 -14.39
C ASN A 197 16.16 8.40 -13.45
N GLU A 198 15.16 9.02 -12.81
CA GLU A 198 15.39 10.09 -11.83
C GLU A 198 15.84 9.56 -10.46
N THR A 199 15.83 8.25 -10.25
CA THR A 199 16.18 7.65 -8.96
C THR A 199 17.66 7.38 -8.77
N ASP A 200 18.46 7.56 -9.81
CA ASP A 200 19.92 7.35 -9.80
C ASP A 200 20.36 5.91 -9.40
N TYR A 201 19.47 4.93 -9.61
CA TYR A 201 19.69 3.53 -9.20
C TYR A 201 20.84 2.81 -9.91
N LYS A 202 21.31 3.36 -11.04
CA LYS A 202 22.48 2.83 -11.76
C LYS A 202 23.79 3.10 -11.03
N ASN A 203 23.83 4.17 -10.25
CA ASN A 203 25.01 4.59 -9.49
C ASN A 203 24.89 4.30 -7.99
N LYS A 204 23.68 4.02 -7.47
CA LYS A 204 23.42 3.78 -6.06
C LYS A 204 22.80 2.40 -5.82
N PRO A 205 23.27 1.64 -4.82
CA PRO A 205 22.57 0.43 -4.38
C PRO A 205 21.12 0.75 -4.01
N THR A 206 20.16 0.29 -4.82
CA THR A 206 18.75 0.64 -4.69
C THR A 206 17.87 -0.61 -4.65
N THR A 207 16.92 -0.66 -3.73
CA THR A 207 15.83 -1.65 -3.72
C THR A 207 14.53 -0.99 -4.12
N PHE A 208 13.79 -1.64 -5.03
CA PHE A 208 12.51 -1.20 -5.52
C PHE A 208 11.37 -2.00 -4.93
N TYR A 209 10.32 -1.30 -4.48
CA TYR A 209 9.03 -1.87 -4.09
C TYR A 209 7.95 -1.33 -5.02
N LEU A 210 7.28 -2.22 -5.72
CA LEU A 210 6.27 -1.91 -6.73
C LEU A 210 4.92 -2.44 -6.26
N CYS A 211 3.90 -1.57 -6.12
CA CYS A 211 2.60 -2.02 -5.65
C CYS A 211 1.45 -1.30 -6.39
N GLY A 212 0.44 -2.06 -6.84
CA GLY A 212 -0.73 -1.52 -7.50
C GLY A 212 -1.01 -2.12 -8.88
N ASN A 213 -1.20 -1.30 -9.90
CA ASN A 213 -1.60 -1.72 -11.24
C ASN A 213 -0.60 -2.69 -11.91
N GLY A 214 -1.11 -3.83 -12.41
CA GLY A 214 -0.30 -4.89 -13.00
C GLY A 214 0.51 -4.44 -14.22
N ALA A 215 -0.03 -3.54 -15.07
CA ALA A 215 0.71 -3.01 -16.22
C ALA A 215 1.90 -2.15 -15.80
N MET A 216 1.73 -1.28 -14.79
CA MET A 216 2.83 -0.50 -14.20
C MET A 216 3.93 -1.42 -13.67
N ILE A 217 3.57 -2.47 -12.94
CA ILE A 217 4.52 -3.43 -12.37
C ILE A 217 5.26 -4.18 -13.49
N LYS A 218 4.55 -4.64 -14.52
CA LYS A 218 5.14 -5.37 -15.65
C LYS A 218 6.16 -4.50 -16.38
N GLU A 219 5.81 -3.26 -16.70
CA GLU A 219 6.68 -2.32 -17.38
C GLU A 219 7.91 -1.95 -16.54
N SER A 220 7.71 -1.66 -15.23
CA SER A 220 8.82 -1.38 -14.31
C SER A 220 9.79 -2.56 -14.20
N LYS A 221 9.27 -3.79 -14.06
CA LYS A 221 10.11 -4.99 -14.01
C LYS A 221 10.87 -5.22 -15.29
N HIS A 222 10.24 -5.03 -16.44
CA HIS A 222 10.89 -5.16 -17.73
C HIS A 222 12.08 -4.18 -17.83
N GLN A 223 11.85 -2.91 -17.49
CA GLN A 223 12.93 -1.92 -17.50
C GLN A 223 14.06 -2.29 -16.54
N LEU A 224 13.74 -2.56 -15.28
CA LEU A 224 14.74 -2.78 -14.23
C LEU A 224 15.52 -4.10 -14.38
N LEU A 225 14.82 -5.20 -14.71
CA LEU A 225 15.41 -6.54 -14.71
C LEU A 225 15.96 -6.96 -16.07
N GLU A 226 15.22 -6.64 -17.16
CA GLU A 226 15.56 -7.14 -18.49
C GLU A 226 16.41 -6.14 -19.28
N ILE A 227 16.12 -4.84 -19.18
CA ILE A 227 16.88 -3.81 -19.89
C ILE A 227 18.11 -3.37 -19.11
N ASP A 228 17.93 -3.04 -17.81
CA ASP A 228 19.01 -2.50 -16.99
C ASP A 228 19.78 -3.56 -16.18
N GLY A 229 19.32 -4.81 -16.20
CA GLY A 229 20.03 -5.95 -15.61
C GLY A 229 20.15 -5.94 -14.10
N LEU A 230 19.21 -5.29 -13.37
CA LEU A 230 19.19 -5.34 -11.92
C LEU A 230 18.99 -6.76 -11.41
N ASP A 231 19.64 -7.08 -10.29
CA ASP A 231 19.40 -8.35 -9.61
C ASP A 231 17.94 -8.44 -9.12
N LYS A 232 17.32 -9.61 -9.30
CA LYS A 232 15.92 -9.87 -8.92
C LYS A 232 15.65 -9.64 -7.43
N SER A 233 16.66 -9.84 -6.57
CA SER A 233 16.56 -9.58 -5.12
C SER A 233 16.33 -8.11 -4.78
N ARG A 234 16.56 -7.21 -5.72
CA ARG A 234 16.39 -5.76 -5.57
C ARG A 234 15.04 -5.24 -6.09
N VAL A 235 14.17 -6.10 -6.64
CA VAL A 235 12.87 -5.69 -7.21
C VAL A 235 11.74 -6.55 -6.66
N TRP A 236 10.98 -5.98 -5.75
CA TRP A 236 9.85 -6.62 -5.08
C TRP A 236 8.53 -6.04 -5.59
N ALA A 237 7.55 -6.89 -5.82
CA ALA A 237 6.30 -6.42 -6.40
C ALA A 237 5.07 -7.20 -5.93
N GLU A 238 3.95 -6.48 -5.77
CA GLU A 238 2.62 -7.03 -5.52
C GLU A 238 1.60 -6.31 -6.40
N ALA A 239 0.93 -7.06 -7.29
CA ALA A 239 -0.10 -6.53 -8.16
C ALA A 239 -1.47 -6.56 -7.48
N PHE A 240 -2.27 -5.52 -7.71
CA PHE A 240 -3.70 -5.47 -7.39
C PHE A 240 -4.47 -5.57 -8.72
N ASP A 241 -4.94 -6.77 -9.01
CA ASP A 241 -5.78 -7.05 -10.18
C ASP A 241 -7.26 -7.05 -9.82
#